data_1925757d8a4a70a97399f448dc5835a7
#
_entry.id   1925757d8a4a70a97399f448dc5835a7
#
_cell.length_a   1.000
_cell.length_b   1.000
_cell.length_c   1.000
_cell.angle_alpha   90.00
_cell.angle_beta   90.00
_cell.angle_gamma   90.00
#
_symmetry.space_group_name_H-M   'P 1'
#
loop_
_entity.id
_entity.type
_entity.pdbx_description
1 polymer ?
#
loop_
_entity_poly.entity_id
_entity_poly.type
_entity_poly.pdbx_seq_one_letter_code
_entity_poly.pdbx_strand_id
1 'polypeptide(L)'
;MKFSDFFHAWLHESYYKNAVSIGKNGDFFTAVSVGNLFGTLLAKHFLNLIDEKILKPPLELVEIGANEGYLSRDFLAALLELRPEIFSQISFFIIEPHEKLKNLQKKTLEGVEFTHKNSLKECHFKNAFFFCNELFDSFTCELIDHDKMAFVENFKLIFKNMDENLNTKCKALNLTKGELSLELEIFFKDLDQACDRFIFAGFDYGTLNPQNFSLRIYQKHEVFSPFEVSLKDFFGKSDLTYNVNFTHLQKLIKEYDFKPLAFKKQSLALMDFGFEDLLEYTKNKNIKTYESFLSQAKILFFNFDEKFHFFEFQKKLKFYIFHTRQTNSLP
;
A
#
# COMPACT_ATOMS: atom_id res chain seq x y z
N MET A 1 -16.89 17.57 -13.85
CA MET A 1 -16.49 16.14 -13.79
C MET A 1 -16.66 15.65 -12.36
N LYS A 2 -16.74 14.32 -12.11
CA LYS A 2 -16.73 13.75 -10.76
C LYS A 2 -15.42 14.09 -10.07
N PHE A 3 -15.41 14.06 -8.72
CA PHE A 3 -14.17 14.33 -7.99
C PHE A 3 -13.11 13.25 -8.24
N SER A 4 -13.48 11.99 -8.32
CA SER A 4 -12.57 10.88 -8.66
C SER A 4 -11.86 11.08 -10.00
N ASP A 5 -12.56 11.55 -11.04
CA ASP A 5 -11.95 11.86 -12.35
C ASP A 5 -10.96 13.03 -12.24
N PHE A 6 -11.30 14.05 -11.45
CA PHE A 6 -10.44 15.19 -11.22
C PHE A 6 -9.18 14.79 -10.42
N PHE A 7 -9.34 13.95 -9.42
CA PHE A 7 -8.26 13.39 -8.62
C PHE A 7 -7.29 12.59 -9.51
N HIS A 8 -7.82 11.73 -10.38
CA HIS A 8 -7.04 10.97 -11.35
C HIS A 8 -6.23 11.89 -12.28
N ALA A 9 -6.88 12.92 -12.86
CA ALA A 9 -6.21 13.88 -13.71
C ALA A 9 -5.11 14.67 -12.98
N TRP A 10 -5.35 14.99 -11.69
CA TRP A 10 -4.39 15.69 -10.85
C TRP A 10 -3.14 14.84 -10.59
N LEU A 11 -3.29 13.62 -10.04
CA LEU A 11 -2.17 12.78 -9.65
C LEU A 11 -1.57 12.03 -10.85
N HIS A 12 -2.36 11.19 -11.51
CA HIS A 12 -1.84 10.20 -12.46
C HIS A 12 -1.54 10.79 -13.85
N GLU A 13 -2.31 11.80 -14.28
CA GLU A 13 -2.06 12.42 -15.59
C GLU A 13 -1.11 13.61 -15.52
N SER A 14 -0.98 14.27 -14.37
CA SER A 14 -0.19 15.50 -14.24
C SER A 14 0.97 15.36 -13.24
N TYR A 15 0.72 15.13 -11.95
CA TYR A 15 1.73 15.15 -10.90
C TYR A 15 2.79 14.06 -11.09
N TYR A 16 2.41 12.79 -11.14
CA TYR A 16 3.35 11.68 -11.31
C TYR A 16 4.07 11.69 -12.66
N LYS A 17 3.48 12.27 -13.70
CA LYS A 17 4.16 12.41 -15.00
C LYS A 17 5.20 13.53 -15.03
N ASN A 18 4.93 14.65 -14.37
CA ASN A 18 5.69 15.88 -14.60
C ASN A 18 6.44 16.41 -13.37
N ALA A 19 5.81 16.40 -12.19
CA ALA A 19 6.21 17.21 -11.04
C ALA A 19 6.82 16.43 -9.89
N VAL A 20 6.78 15.07 -9.90
CA VAL A 20 7.18 14.27 -8.73
C VAL A 20 8.57 14.65 -8.26
N SER A 21 8.63 15.31 -7.10
CA SER A 21 9.82 15.52 -6.30
C SER A 21 9.62 14.76 -4.98
N ILE A 22 10.17 13.57 -4.90
CA ILE A 22 10.00 12.66 -3.76
C ILE A 22 11.34 12.44 -3.07
N GLY A 23 11.31 12.09 -1.79
CA GLY A 23 12.48 11.84 -0.97
C GLY A 23 12.78 12.94 0.05
N LYS A 24 13.96 12.94 0.67
CA LYS A 24 14.35 13.88 1.74
C LYS A 24 14.22 15.36 1.37
N ASN A 25 14.19 15.66 0.07
CA ASN A 25 13.98 17.00 -0.49
C ASN A 25 12.61 17.12 -1.20
N GLY A 26 11.72 16.14 -1.02
CA GLY A 26 10.41 16.07 -1.65
C GLY A 26 9.30 16.76 -0.86
N ASP A 27 8.06 16.60 -1.32
CA ASP A 27 6.91 17.28 -0.73
C ASP A 27 6.53 16.71 0.65
N PHE A 28 6.94 15.47 1.00
CA PHE A 28 6.61 14.82 2.26
C PHE A 28 7.65 13.78 2.71
N PHE A 29 7.60 13.45 4.01
CA PHE A 29 8.50 12.53 4.70
C PHE A 29 7.75 11.22 5.02
N THR A 30 8.25 10.09 4.50
CA THR A 30 7.66 8.76 4.68
C THR A 30 8.53 7.88 5.59
N ALA A 31 7.97 6.76 6.08
CA ALA A 31 8.73 5.77 6.85
C ALA A 31 9.95 5.25 6.08
N VAL A 32 9.83 5.11 4.77
CA VAL A 32 10.93 4.68 3.87
C VAL A 32 12.07 5.71 3.82
N SER A 33 11.77 7.01 3.93
CA SER A 33 12.80 8.07 3.89
C SER A 33 13.63 8.21 5.17
N VAL A 34 13.22 7.57 6.27
CA VAL A 34 13.98 7.57 7.54
C VAL A 34 15.33 6.87 7.38
N GLY A 35 15.33 5.73 6.65
CA GLY A 35 16.53 4.92 6.41
C GLY A 35 16.15 3.47 6.16
N ASN A 36 17.15 2.58 6.18
CA ASN A 36 16.95 1.19 5.77
C ASN A 36 16.33 0.28 6.86
N LEU A 37 16.14 0.74 8.09
CA LEU A 37 15.57 -0.07 9.17
C LEU A 37 14.16 -0.55 8.83
N PHE A 38 13.32 0.30 8.23
CA PHE A 38 11.95 -0.04 7.88
C PHE A 38 11.89 -1.22 6.90
N GLY A 39 12.64 -1.17 5.80
CA GLY A 39 12.73 -2.26 4.82
C GLY A 39 13.39 -3.52 5.40
N THR A 40 14.39 -3.36 6.29
CA THR A 40 15.03 -4.48 6.99
C THR A 40 14.05 -5.22 7.91
N LEU A 41 13.21 -4.49 8.65
CA LEU A 41 12.19 -5.10 9.51
C LEU A 41 11.10 -5.81 8.71
N LEU A 42 10.68 -5.22 7.58
CA LEU A 42 9.73 -5.89 6.69
C LEU A 42 10.31 -7.18 6.09
N ALA A 43 11.59 -7.18 5.71
CA ALA A 43 12.28 -8.40 5.26
C ALA A 43 12.37 -9.46 6.38
N LYS A 44 12.63 -9.03 7.63
CA LYS A 44 12.63 -9.95 8.78
C LYS A 44 11.24 -10.54 9.02
N HIS A 45 10.16 -9.73 8.92
CA HIS A 45 8.79 -10.24 8.98
C HIS A 45 8.51 -11.28 7.89
N PHE A 46 8.89 -10.99 6.66
CA PHE A 46 8.78 -11.95 5.55
C PHE A 46 9.51 -13.28 5.86
N LEU A 47 10.72 -13.22 6.44
CA LEU A 47 11.45 -14.41 6.86
C LEU A 47 10.76 -15.16 8.00
N ASN A 48 10.17 -14.45 8.97
CA ASN A 48 9.37 -15.06 10.04
C ASN A 48 8.19 -15.88 9.45
N LEU A 49 7.48 -15.33 8.44
CA LEU A 49 6.40 -16.05 7.75
C LEU A 49 6.89 -17.32 7.04
N ILE A 50 8.12 -17.35 6.56
CA ILE A 50 8.75 -18.55 5.97
C ILE A 50 9.12 -19.56 7.08
N ASP A 51 9.73 -19.12 8.17
CA ASP A 51 10.14 -19.98 9.27
C ASP A 51 8.91 -20.62 9.97
N GLU A 52 7.80 -19.88 10.06
CA GLU A 52 6.49 -20.36 10.51
C GLU A 52 5.76 -21.24 9.49
N LYS A 53 6.35 -21.44 8.30
CA LYS A 53 5.79 -22.24 7.18
C LYS A 53 4.46 -21.71 6.63
N ILE A 54 4.17 -20.44 6.84
CA ILE A 54 3.02 -19.74 6.27
C ILE A 54 3.29 -19.43 4.79
N LEU A 55 4.50 -18.93 4.48
CA LEU A 55 5.04 -18.82 3.14
C LEU A 55 6.03 -19.94 2.84
N LYS A 56 6.09 -20.39 1.60
CA LYS A 56 7.02 -21.46 1.15
C LYS A 56 7.65 -21.07 -0.18
N PRO A 57 8.97 -20.88 -0.24
CA PRO A 57 9.66 -20.69 -1.52
C PRO A 57 9.54 -21.94 -2.42
N PRO A 58 9.67 -21.83 -3.77
CA PRO A 58 9.88 -20.56 -4.47
C PRO A 58 8.61 -19.69 -4.48
N LEU A 59 8.79 -18.37 -4.51
CA LEU A 59 7.69 -17.43 -4.52
C LEU A 59 8.02 -16.14 -5.27
N GLU A 60 6.97 -15.42 -5.65
CA GLU A 60 7.05 -14.08 -6.19
C GLU A 60 7.01 -13.05 -5.05
N LEU A 61 8.00 -12.17 -4.99
CA LEU A 61 8.03 -10.99 -4.14
C LEU A 61 7.58 -9.80 -4.97
N VAL A 62 6.57 -9.07 -4.53
CA VAL A 62 5.92 -8.04 -5.36
C VAL A 62 5.71 -6.76 -4.55
N GLU A 63 6.39 -5.68 -4.92
CA GLU A 63 6.06 -4.34 -4.41
C GLU A 63 5.07 -3.65 -5.34
N ILE A 64 4.03 -3.02 -4.77
CA ILE A 64 3.05 -2.23 -5.51
C ILE A 64 3.25 -0.77 -5.14
N GLY A 65 3.50 0.10 -6.15
CA GLY A 65 3.72 1.52 -5.91
C GLY A 65 5.06 1.80 -5.22
N ALA A 66 6.15 1.27 -5.76
CA ALA A 66 7.49 1.34 -5.14
C ALA A 66 8.12 2.74 -5.14
N ASN A 67 7.44 3.75 -5.69
CA ASN A 67 7.98 5.09 -5.80
C ASN A 67 9.40 5.11 -6.43
N GLU A 68 10.43 5.58 -5.74
CA GLU A 68 11.82 5.54 -6.20
C GLU A 68 12.51 4.17 -5.99
N GLY A 69 11.84 3.19 -5.34
CA GLY A 69 12.36 1.83 -5.14
C GLY A 69 13.23 1.65 -3.89
N TYR A 70 13.25 2.60 -2.97
CA TYR A 70 14.10 2.50 -1.77
C TYR A 70 13.65 1.40 -0.81
N LEU A 71 12.34 1.17 -0.65
CA LEU A 71 11.85 0.09 0.20
C LEU A 71 12.25 -1.28 -0.35
N SER A 72 12.08 -1.49 -1.65
CA SER A 72 12.56 -2.70 -2.35
C SER A 72 14.06 -2.91 -2.16
N ARG A 73 14.87 -1.86 -2.35
CA ARG A 73 16.33 -1.94 -2.18
C ARG A 73 16.70 -2.41 -0.78
N ASP A 74 16.11 -1.79 0.24
CA ASP A 74 16.44 -2.05 1.63
C ASP A 74 15.94 -3.42 2.08
N PHE A 75 14.76 -3.84 1.59
CA PHE A 75 14.20 -5.18 1.80
C PHE A 75 15.11 -6.26 1.19
N LEU A 76 15.46 -6.11 -0.09
CA LEU A 76 16.26 -7.11 -0.81
C LEU A 76 17.68 -7.20 -0.28
N ALA A 77 18.29 -6.07 0.10
CA ALA A 77 19.61 -6.04 0.73
C ALA A 77 19.59 -6.79 2.08
N ALA A 78 18.57 -6.55 2.91
CA ALA A 78 18.42 -7.25 4.18
C ALA A 78 18.16 -8.75 3.99
N LEU A 79 17.33 -9.13 3.00
CA LEU A 79 17.04 -10.51 2.69
C LEU A 79 18.30 -11.27 2.23
N LEU A 80 19.09 -10.65 1.35
CA LEU A 80 20.35 -11.23 0.88
C LEU A 80 21.37 -11.38 2.03
N GLU A 81 21.42 -10.41 2.97
CA GLU A 81 22.32 -10.47 4.11
C GLU A 81 21.92 -11.53 5.15
N LEU A 82 20.61 -11.62 5.44
CA LEU A 82 20.10 -12.50 6.49
C LEU A 82 19.91 -13.94 6.03
N ARG A 83 19.42 -14.17 4.78
CA ARG A 83 19.03 -15.48 4.26
C ARG A 83 19.27 -15.57 2.75
N PRO A 84 20.54 -15.62 2.29
CA PRO A 84 20.89 -15.67 0.86
C PRO A 84 20.27 -16.88 0.13
N GLU A 85 20.06 -18.00 0.83
CA GLU A 85 19.42 -19.19 0.27
C GLU A 85 17.91 -19.00 -0.01
N ILE A 86 17.25 -18.09 0.72
CA ILE A 86 15.86 -17.70 0.43
C ILE A 86 15.85 -16.69 -0.70
N PHE A 87 16.77 -15.71 -0.68
CA PHE A 87 16.91 -14.72 -1.74
C PHE A 87 17.03 -15.37 -3.12
N SER A 88 17.81 -16.46 -3.26
CA SER A 88 17.99 -17.20 -4.52
C SER A 88 16.73 -17.89 -5.04
N GLN A 89 15.66 -18.02 -4.23
CA GLN A 89 14.41 -18.68 -4.57
C GLN A 89 13.26 -17.70 -4.83
N ILE A 90 13.57 -16.39 -4.96
CA ILE A 90 12.59 -15.34 -5.14
C ILE A 90 12.70 -14.76 -6.54
N SER A 91 11.55 -14.60 -7.20
CA SER A 91 11.41 -13.73 -8.38
C SER A 91 10.81 -12.41 -7.95
N PHE A 92 11.53 -11.30 -8.21
CA PHE A 92 11.11 -9.99 -7.75
C PHE A 92 10.39 -9.18 -8.85
N PHE A 93 9.28 -8.57 -8.48
CA PHE A 93 8.43 -7.76 -9.35
C PHE A 93 8.09 -6.42 -8.71
N ILE A 94 7.94 -5.40 -9.54
CA ILE A 94 7.38 -4.10 -9.14
C ILE A 94 6.18 -3.79 -10.05
N ILE A 95 5.05 -3.44 -9.43
CA ILE A 95 3.87 -2.95 -10.17
C ILE A 95 3.90 -1.43 -10.13
N GLU A 96 4.18 -0.83 -11.30
CA GLU A 96 4.34 0.61 -11.47
C GLU A 96 3.88 1.02 -12.89
N PRO A 97 2.83 1.85 -13.02
CA PRO A 97 2.37 2.30 -14.33
C PRO A 97 3.20 3.45 -14.92
N HIS A 98 3.93 4.23 -14.09
CA HIS A 98 4.59 5.47 -14.51
C HIS A 98 6.03 5.25 -14.95
N GLU A 99 6.33 5.52 -16.22
CA GLU A 99 7.68 5.33 -16.81
C GLU A 99 8.76 6.15 -16.10
N LYS A 100 8.43 7.34 -15.58
CA LYS A 100 9.37 8.15 -14.81
C LYS A 100 9.83 7.44 -13.56
N LEU A 101 8.90 6.86 -12.80
CA LEU A 101 9.19 6.10 -11.59
C LEU A 101 9.92 4.79 -11.90
N LYS A 102 9.54 4.06 -12.95
CA LYS A 102 10.28 2.88 -13.42
C LYS A 102 11.76 3.19 -13.69
N ASN A 103 12.05 4.34 -14.28
CA ASN A 103 13.42 4.75 -14.55
C ASN A 103 14.21 5.09 -13.28
N LEU A 104 13.55 5.65 -12.26
CA LEU A 104 14.16 5.87 -10.94
C LEU A 104 14.41 4.54 -10.22
N GLN A 105 13.44 3.63 -10.25
CA GLN A 105 13.54 2.29 -9.67
C GLN A 105 14.70 1.49 -10.28
N LYS A 106 14.88 1.55 -11.61
CA LYS A 106 16.03 0.92 -12.29
C LYS A 106 17.37 1.46 -11.81
N LYS A 107 17.47 2.75 -11.47
CA LYS A 107 18.70 3.35 -10.92
C LYS A 107 18.91 2.93 -9.47
N THR A 108 17.85 2.98 -8.65
CA THR A 108 17.91 2.63 -7.22
C THR A 108 18.24 1.15 -7.01
N LEU A 109 17.78 0.29 -7.89
CA LEU A 109 17.94 -1.17 -7.87
C LEU A 109 19.01 -1.65 -8.86
N GLU A 110 19.99 -0.81 -9.20
CA GLU A 110 21.08 -1.21 -10.10
C GLU A 110 21.79 -2.47 -9.58
N GLY A 111 21.94 -3.46 -10.43
CA GLY A 111 22.52 -4.77 -10.08
C GLY A 111 21.54 -5.79 -9.48
N VAL A 112 20.27 -5.43 -9.28
CA VAL A 112 19.21 -6.35 -8.88
C VAL A 112 18.38 -6.75 -10.10
N GLU A 113 18.14 -8.06 -10.27
CA GLU A 113 17.23 -8.55 -11.30
C GLU A 113 15.79 -8.43 -10.84
N PHE A 114 14.94 -7.77 -11.62
CA PHE A 114 13.51 -7.62 -11.35
C PHE A 114 12.70 -7.33 -12.62
N THR A 115 11.38 -7.50 -12.51
CA THR A 115 10.46 -7.28 -13.64
C THR A 115 9.42 -6.22 -13.28
N HIS A 116 9.26 -5.21 -14.13
CA HIS A 116 8.13 -4.29 -14.05
C HIS A 116 6.86 -4.87 -14.68
N LYS A 117 5.73 -4.60 -14.04
CA LYS A 117 4.37 -4.74 -14.59
C LYS A 117 3.65 -3.41 -14.47
N ASN A 118 2.75 -3.09 -15.43
CA ASN A 118 2.01 -1.83 -15.35
C ASN A 118 0.80 -1.91 -14.40
N SER A 119 0.26 -3.11 -14.20
CA SER A 119 -0.89 -3.34 -13.33
C SER A 119 -0.98 -4.80 -12.89
N LEU A 120 -1.79 -5.05 -11.86
CA LEU A 120 -2.13 -6.41 -11.42
C LEU A 120 -2.80 -7.25 -12.53
N LYS A 121 -3.49 -6.62 -13.48
CA LYS A 121 -4.15 -7.30 -14.62
C LYS A 121 -3.16 -8.03 -15.54
N GLU A 122 -1.90 -7.63 -15.53
CA GLU A 122 -0.84 -8.28 -16.32
C GLU A 122 -0.19 -9.45 -15.58
N CYS A 123 -0.66 -9.78 -14.37
CA CYS A 123 -0.02 -10.73 -13.48
C CYS A 123 -0.81 -12.04 -13.39
N HIS A 124 -0.06 -13.17 -13.27
CA HIS A 124 -0.58 -14.51 -13.02
C HIS A 124 0.39 -15.25 -12.09
N PHE A 125 0.47 -14.77 -10.86
CA PHE A 125 1.35 -15.33 -9.85
C PHE A 125 0.76 -16.61 -9.23
N LYS A 126 1.62 -17.52 -8.79
CA LYS A 126 1.21 -18.77 -8.15
C LYS A 126 1.22 -18.66 -6.62
N ASN A 127 2.22 -17.99 -6.09
CA ASN A 127 2.47 -17.89 -4.66
C ASN A 127 3.27 -16.64 -4.37
N ALA A 128 2.60 -15.58 -3.93
CA ALA A 128 3.22 -14.27 -3.81
C ALA A 128 3.21 -13.71 -2.38
N PHE A 129 4.23 -12.91 -2.08
CA PHE A 129 4.19 -11.94 -1.02
C PHE A 129 4.11 -10.55 -1.64
N PHE A 130 2.94 -9.91 -1.51
CA PHE A 130 2.74 -8.52 -1.90
C PHE A 130 3.02 -7.60 -0.74
N PHE A 131 3.66 -6.47 -1.03
CA PHE A 131 3.80 -5.40 -0.04
C PHE A 131 3.67 -4.02 -0.66
N CYS A 132 3.24 -3.06 0.15
CA CYS A 132 3.16 -1.65 -0.22
C CYS A 132 3.31 -0.74 1.01
N ASN A 133 3.71 0.50 0.76
CA ASN A 133 3.74 1.56 1.76
C ASN A 133 3.11 2.83 1.20
N GLU A 134 2.10 3.39 1.89
CA GLU A 134 1.38 4.60 1.46
C GLU A 134 0.93 4.49 -0.01
N LEU A 135 0.07 3.49 -0.29
CA LEU A 135 -0.48 3.21 -1.61
C LEU A 135 -1.94 3.64 -1.72
N PHE A 136 -2.76 3.30 -0.73
CA PHE A 136 -4.21 3.46 -0.81
C PHE A 136 -4.66 4.90 -0.56
N ASP A 137 -3.85 5.70 0.11
CA ASP A 137 -4.07 7.13 0.33
C ASP A 137 -4.02 7.96 -0.96
N SER A 138 -3.40 7.39 -2.02
CA SER A 138 -3.30 7.99 -3.36
C SER A 138 -4.34 7.48 -4.36
N PHE A 139 -5.16 6.49 -3.97
CA PHE A 139 -6.22 5.98 -4.85
C PHE A 139 -7.31 7.03 -5.05
N THR A 140 -7.88 7.07 -6.25
CA THR A 140 -8.98 7.99 -6.54
C THR A 140 -10.16 7.74 -5.60
N CYS A 141 -10.81 8.81 -5.15
CA CYS A 141 -11.95 8.72 -4.25
C CYS A 141 -13.05 9.70 -4.64
N GLU A 142 -14.26 9.44 -4.18
CA GLU A 142 -15.36 10.41 -4.15
C GLU A 142 -15.41 11.09 -2.77
N LEU A 143 -15.71 12.40 -2.74
CA LEU A 143 -15.98 13.10 -1.50
C LEU A 143 -17.47 13.05 -1.22
N ILE A 144 -17.83 12.48 -0.08
CA ILE A 144 -19.21 12.26 0.35
C ILE A 144 -19.58 13.25 1.46
N ASP A 145 -20.73 13.90 1.33
CA ASP A 145 -21.33 14.71 2.38
C ASP A 145 -22.85 14.41 2.44
N HIS A 146 -23.22 13.48 3.33
CA HIS A 146 -24.58 12.95 3.52
C HIS A 146 -25.11 12.26 2.24
N ASP A 147 -26.11 12.84 1.62
CA ASP A 147 -26.72 12.38 0.36
C ASP A 147 -26.08 12.96 -0.90
N LYS A 148 -24.96 13.70 -0.74
CA LYS A 148 -24.28 14.40 -1.83
C LYS A 148 -22.87 13.87 -2.04
N MET A 149 -22.40 14.01 -3.28
CA MET A 149 -21.03 13.77 -3.68
C MET A 149 -20.45 15.00 -4.38
N ALA A 150 -19.12 15.14 -4.31
CA ALA A 150 -18.46 16.27 -4.92
C ALA A 150 -18.26 16.11 -6.43
N PHE A 151 -18.41 17.21 -7.12
CA PHE A 151 -18.01 17.45 -8.51
C PHE A 151 -17.05 18.63 -8.55
N VAL A 152 -16.23 18.70 -9.59
CA VAL A 152 -15.37 19.84 -9.84
C VAL A 152 -15.84 20.58 -11.08
N GLU A 153 -16.15 21.87 -10.93
CA GLU A 153 -16.51 22.80 -11.99
C GLU A 153 -15.63 24.06 -11.87
N ASN A 154 -14.88 24.40 -12.92
CA ASN A 154 -13.95 25.54 -12.91
C ASN A 154 -13.01 25.55 -11.68
N PHE A 155 -12.44 24.37 -11.33
CA PHE A 155 -11.58 24.20 -10.16
C PHE A 155 -12.25 24.51 -8.81
N LYS A 156 -13.57 24.41 -8.72
CA LYS A 156 -14.34 24.57 -7.48
C LYS A 156 -15.09 23.29 -7.16
N LEU A 157 -15.09 22.91 -5.90
CA LEU A 157 -15.88 21.79 -5.40
C LEU A 157 -17.35 22.19 -5.30
N ILE A 158 -18.23 21.39 -5.92
CA ILE A 158 -19.69 21.57 -5.90
C ILE A 158 -20.29 20.23 -5.49
N PHE A 159 -21.13 20.23 -4.44
CA PHE A 159 -21.82 19.04 -3.98
C PHE A 159 -23.18 18.90 -4.62
N LYS A 160 -23.45 17.75 -5.24
CA LYS A 160 -24.72 17.39 -5.88
C LYS A 160 -25.21 16.04 -5.34
N ASN A 161 -26.49 15.75 -5.46
CA ASN A 161 -27.04 14.47 -5.05
C ASN A 161 -26.27 13.32 -5.70
N MET A 162 -25.92 12.31 -4.90
CA MET A 162 -25.28 11.10 -5.39
C MET A 162 -26.30 10.14 -6.01
N ASP A 163 -25.81 9.21 -6.84
CA ASP A 163 -26.63 8.13 -7.35
C ASP A 163 -26.98 7.10 -6.26
N GLU A 164 -28.01 6.29 -6.52
CA GLU A 164 -28.53 5.31 -5.55
C GLU A 164 -27.51 4.21 -5.21
N ASN A 165 -26.66 3.80 -6.18
CA ASN A 165 -25.65 2.78 -5.96
C ASN A 165 -24.59 3.29 -4.97
N LEU A 166 -24.09 4.50 -5.18
CA LEU A 166 -23.10 5.13 -4.28
C LEU A 166 -23.70 5.34 -2.88
N ASN A 167 -24.96 5.79 -2.80
CA ASN A 167 -25.67 5.96 -1.54
C ASN A 167 -25.80 4.62 -0.78
N THR A 168 -26.10 3.54 -1.47
CA THR A 168 -26.17 2.20 -0.87
C THR A 168 -24.82 1.76 -0.31
N LYS A 169 -23.73 2.01 -1.02
CA LYS A 169 -22.37 1.73 -0.54
C LYS A 169 -22.03 2.55 0.71
N CYS A 170 -22.32 3.84 0.70
CA CYS A 170 -22.11 4.72 1.85
C CYS A 170 -22.87 4.22 3.09
N LYS A 171 -24.15 3.85 2.94
CA LYS A 171 -24.95 3.26 4.03
C LYS A 171 -24.34 1.96 4.56
N ALA A 172 -23.88 1.08 3.68
CA ALA A 172 -23.27 -0.19 4.05
C ALA A 172 -21.93 -0.03 4.79
N LEU A 173 -21.30 1.15 4.70
CA LEU A 173 -20.06 1.54 5.40
C LEU A 173 -20.31 2.50 6.57
N ASN A 174 -21.56 2.87 6.85
CA ASN A 174 -21.91 3.94 7.81
C ASN A 174 -21.15 5.25 7.53
N LEU A 175 -20.85 5.52 6.25
CA LEU A 175 -20.12 6.71 5.82
C LEU A 175 -21.12 7.83 5.53
N THR A 176 -21.17 8.82 6.42
CA THR A 176 -22.01 10.02 6.23
C THR A 176 -21.21 11.17 5.67
N LYS A 177 -19.92 11.27 6.00
CA LYS A 177 -19.02 12.29 5.48
C LYS A 177 -17.59 11.76 5.41
N GLY A 178 -16.89 12.01 4.30
CA GLY A 178 -15.49 11.58 4.10
C GLY A 178 -15.23 11.12 2.69
N GLU A 179 -14.13 10.40 2.52
CA GLU A 179 -13.65 9.87 1.25
C GLU A 179 -14.12 8.42 1.07
N LEU A 180 -14.58 8.08 -0.15
CA LEU A 180 -14.91 6.73 -0.58
C LEU A 180 -14.14 6.38 -1.86
N SER A 181 -13.17 5.50 -1.76
CA SER A 181 -12.41 5.01 -2.91
C SER A 181 -13.12 3.81 -3.55
N LEU A 182 -13.64 4.00 -4.76
CA LEU A 182 -14.11 2.90 -5.61
C LEU A 182 -12.94 2.19 -6.30
N GLU A 183 -11.80 2.84 -6.44
CA GLU A 183 -10.58 2.24 -6.97
C GLU A 183 -10.05 1.13 -6.05
N LEU A 184 -10.24 1.24 -4.74
CA LEU A 184 -9.91 0.18 -3.80
C LEU A 184 -10.69 -1.13 -4.09
N GLU A 185 -11.97 -1.03 -4.49
CA GLU A 185 -12.78 -2.20 -4.91
C GLU A 185 -12.20 -2.84 -6.18
N ILE A 186 -11.80 -2.01 -7.14
CA ILE A 186 -11.16 -2.48 -8.39
C ILE A 186 -9.83 -3.17 -8.08
N PHE A 187 -9.03 -2.57 -7.19
CA PHE A 187 -7.77 -3.14 -6.75
C PHE A 187 -7.94 -4.53 -6.13
N PHE A 188 -8.92 -4.71 -5.24
CA PHE A 188 -9.19 -6.02 -4.62
C PHE A 188 -9.61 -7.07 -5.64
N LYS A 189 -10.43 -6.69 -6.63
CA LYS A 189 -10.80 -7.56 -7.75
C LYS A 189 -9.58 -7.98 -8.55
N ASP A 190 -8.73 -7.03 -8.92
CA ASP A 190 -7.55 -7.29 -9.72
C ASP A 190 -6.52 -8.12 -8.93
N LEU A 191 -6.37 -7.88 -7.62
CA LEU A 191 -5.51 -8.66 -6.73
C LEU A 191 -5.99 -10.12 -6.60
N ASP A 192 -7.31 -10.33 -6.47
CA ASP A 192 -7.86 -11.69 -6.43
C ASP A 192 -7.57 -12.47 -7.72
N GLN A 193 -7.60 -11.81 -8.87
CA GLN A 193 -7.34 -12.43 -10.17
C GLN A 193 -5.83 -12.61 -10.47
N ALA A 194 -4.99 -11.75 -9.90
CA ALA A 194 -3.55 -11.72 -10.19
C ALA A 194 -2.75 -12.87 -9.57
N CYS A 195 -3.29 -13.54 -8.54
CA CYS A 195 -2.51 -14.57 -7.82
C CYS A 195 -3.41 -15.69 -7.27
N ASP A 196 -2.90 -16.93 -7.35
CA ASP A 196 -3.63 -18.11 -6.84
C ASP A 196 -3.67 -18.11 -5.30
N ARG A 197 -2.54 -17.83 -4.65
CA ARG A 197 -2.41 -17.68 -3.19
C ARG A 197 -1.40 -16.59 -2.86
N PHE A 198 -1.66 -15.82 -1.84
CA PHE A 198 -0.75 -14.76 -1.44
C PHE A 198 -0.88 -14.36 0.04
N ILE A 199 0.14 -13.66 0.53
CA ILE A 199 0.06 -12.76 1.67
C ILE A 199 0.24 -11.35 1.14
N PHE A 200 -0.59 -10.43 1.62
CA PHE A 200 -0.51 -9.00 1.34
C PHE A 200 -0.20 -8.25 2.64
N ALA A 201 0.92 -7.54 2.68
CA ALA A 201 1.38 -6.72 3.80
C ALA A 201 1.40 -5.24 3.39
N GLY A 202 0.59 -4.41 4.01
CA GLY A 202 0.49 -2.99 3.67
C GLY A 202 0.69 -2.09 4.88
N PHE A 203 1.28 -0.92 4.64
CA PHE A 203 1.35 0.17 5.59
C PHE A 203 0.67 1.39 4.98
N ASP A 204 -0.23 2.00 5.74
CA ASP A 204 -0.90 3.22 5.31
C ASP A 204 -1.45 3.98 6.52
N TYR A 205 -1.83 5.23 6.31
CA TYR A 205 -2.47 6.02 7.35
C TYR A 205 -3.96 6.21 7.08
N GLY A 206 -4.75 6.14 8.15
CA GLY A 206 -6.20 6.19 8.01
C GLY A 206 -6.94 6.03 9.32
N THR A 207 -8.25 5.83 9.20
CA THR A 207 -9.14 5.67 10.35
C THR A 207 -10.21 4.61 10.09
N LEU A 208 -10.70 4.03 11.18
CA LEU A 208 -11.95 3.27 11.18
C LEU A 208 -13.13 4.25 11.27
N ASN A 209 -14.20 3.97 10.52
CA ASN A 209 -15.45 4.74 10.51
C ASN A 209 -15.23 6.26 10.36
N PRO A 210 -14.58 6.75 9.30
CA PRO A 210 -14.37 8.17 9.07
C PRO A 210 -15.71 8.92 9.01
N GLN A 211 -15.76 10.13 9.61
CA GLN A 211 -16.97 10.96 9.65
C GLN A 211 -16.66 12.42 9.24
N ASN A 212 -15.46 12.67 8.70
CA ASN A 212 -15.03 13.98 8.24
C ASN A 212 -14.08 13.83 7.05
N PHE A 213 -13.97 14.87 6.26
CA PHE A 213 -12.96 14.94 5.22
C PHE A 213 -11.56 14.98 5.82
N SER A 214 -10.67 14.24 5.18
CA SER A 214 -9.25 14.16 5.51
C SER A 214 -8.35 14.55 4.33
N LEU A 215 -8.94 14.84 3.19
CA LEU A 215 -8.26 15.23 1.96
C LEU A 215 -7.32 16.42 2.18
N ARG A 216 -6.08 16.30 1.72
CA ARG A 216 -5.00 17.28 1.91
C ARG A 216 -4.20 17.44 0.64
N ILE A 217 -3.70 18.64 0.43
CA ILE A 217 -2.73 18.97 -0.61
C ILE A 217 -1.37 19.16 0.08
N TYR A 218 -0.35 18.44 -0.39
CA TYR A 218 1.03 18.59 0.08
C TYR A 218 1.86 19.29 -0.99
N GLN A 219 2.52 20.37 -0.62
CA GLN A 219 3.45 21.07 -1.48
C GLN A 219 4.58 21.68 -0.66
N LYS A 220 5.84 21.33 -0.95
CA LYS A 220 7.04 21.89 -0.29
C LYS A 220 7.00 21.84 1.24
N HIS A 221 6.59 20.70 1.80
CA HIS A 221 6.42 20.45 3.24
C HIS A 221 5.29 21.25 3.92
N GLU A 222 4.45 21.95 3.15
CA GLU A 222 3.25 22.62 3.65
C GLU A 222 2.00 21.79 3.31
N VAL A 223 1.00 21.88 4.18
CA VAL A 223 -0.27 21.14 4.06
C VAL A 223 -1.40 22.14 3.89
N PHE A 224 -2.21 21.97 2.85
CA PHE A 224 -3.32 22.84 2.54
C PHE A 224 -4.63 22.05 2.50
N SER A 225 -5.71 22.70 2.95
CA SER A 225 -7.06 22.18 2.80
C SER A 225 -7.59 22.47 1.38
N PRO A 226 -7.98 21.47 0.59
CA PRO A 226 -8.55 21.69 -0.74
C PRO A 226 -9.90 22.42 -0.70
N PHE A 227 -10.50 22.56 0.49
CA PHE A 227 -11.75 23.29 0.71
C PHE A 227 -11.52 24.79 0.95
N GLU A 228 -10.27 25.22 1.21
CA GLU A 228 -9.92 26.59 1.62
C GLU A 228 -9.03 27.31 0.61
N VAL A 229 -8.48 26.57 -0.37
CA VAL A 229 -7.56 27.11 -1.37
C VAL A 229 -8.12 27.03 -2.80
N SER A 230 -7.49 27.77 -3.74
CA SER A 230 -7.79 27.64 -5.16
C SER A 230 -7.15 26.37 -5.72
N LEU A 231 -7.95 25.33 -6.04
CA LEU A 231 -7.46 24.07 -6.60
C LEU A 231 -6.63 24.28 -7.88
N LYS A 232 -6.91 25.34 -8.65
CA LYS A 232 -6.21 25.67 -9.90
C LYS A 232 -4.71 25.92 -9.67
N ASP A 233 -4.35 26.50 -8.53
CA ASP A 233 -2.97 26.89 -8.25
C ASP A 233 -2.09 25.68 -7.91
N PHE A 234 -2.70 24.62 -7.40
CA PHE A 234 -2.04 23.38 -6.96
C PHE A 234 -2.14 22.23 -7.97
N PHE A 235 -3.12 22.26 -8.88
CA PHE A 235 -3.42 21.16 -9.81
C PHE A 235 -2.17 20.70 -10.56
N GLY A 236 -1.85 19.41 -10.40
CA GLY A 236 -0.71 18.76 -11.06
C GLY A 236 0.68 19.21 -10.61
N LYS A 237 0.79 20.07 -9.58
CA LYS A 237 2.05 20.59 -9.04
C LYS A 237 2.31 20.15 -7.59
N SER A 238 1.37 19.49 -6.98
CA SER A 238 1.36 19.09 -5.58
C SER A 238 0.77 17.71 -5.44
N ASP A 239 1.10 17.03 -4.36
CA ASP A 239 0.47 15.78 -4.01
C ASP A 239 -0.92 16.01 -3.42
N LEU A 240 -1.81 15.04 -3.62
CA LEU A 240 -3.20 15.05 -3.13
C LEU A 240 -3.48 13.71 -2.48
N THR A 241 -3.73 13.71 -1.17
CA THR A 241 -3.88 12.49 -0.40
C THR A 241 -4.99 12.60 0.66
N TYR A 242 -5.45 11.45 1.18
CA TYR A 242 -6.47 11.38 2.21
C TYR A 242 -6.23 10.19 3.15
N ASN A 243 -6.91 10.17 4.29
CA ASN A 243 -6.84 9.04 5.22
C ASN A 243 -7.63 7.84 4.67
N VAL A 244 -6.98 6.70 4.57
CA VAL A 244 -7.63 5.46 4.13
C VAL A 244 -8.79 5.11 5.05
N ASN A 245 -9.94 4.76 4.47
CA ASN A 245 -11.07 4.23 5.20
C ASN A 245 -10.83 2.74 5.51
N PHE A 246 -10.26 2.45 6.66
CA PHE A 246 -9.95 1.07 7.06
C PHE A 246 -11.20 0.22 7.31
N THR A 247 -12.38 0.81 7.56
CA THR A 247 -13.64 0.06 7.59
C THR A 247 -13.97 -0.49 6.21
N HIS A 248 -13.76 0.29 5.15
CA HIS A 248 -13.94 -0.17 3.77
C HIS A 248 -12.93 -1.27 3.42
N LEU A 249 -11.65 -1.07 3.75
CA LEU A 249 -10.60 -2.09 3.55
C LEU A 249 -10.97 -3.42 4.22
N GLN A 250 -11.33 -3.40 5.50
CA GLN A 250 -11.70 -4.61 6.25
C GLN A 250 -12.95 -5.30 5.68
N LYS A 251 -13.90 -4.53 5.18
CA LYS A 251 -15.09 -5.06 4.51
C LYS A 251 -14.72 -5.79 3.23
N LEU A 252 -13.85 -5.19 2.38
CA LEU A 252 -13.38 -5.82 1.16
C LEU A 252 -12.59 -7.10 1.43
N ILE A 253 -11.69 -7.12 2.43
CA ILE A 253 -10.98 -8.33 2.85
C ILE A 253 -12.00 -9.46 3.12
N LYS A 254 -13.10 -9.16 3.79
CA LYS A 254 -14.14 -10.14 4.11
C LYS A 254 -14.97 -10.53 2.88
N GLU A 255 -15.32 -9.60 2.01
CA GLU A 255 -16.12 -9.84 0.80
C GLU A 255 -15.40 -10.74 -0.20
N TYR A 256 -14.06 -10.62 -0.30
CA TYR A 256 -13.23 -11.49 -1.14
C TYR A 256 -12.84 -12.82 -0.46
N ASP A 257 -13.35 -13.09 0.75
CA ASP A 257 -13.01 -14.29 1.53
C ASP A 257 -11.50 -14.40 1.81
N PHE A 258 -10.83 -13.26 1.92
CA PHE A 258 -9.45 -13.22 2.38
C PHE A 258 -9.40 -13.31 3.89
N LYS A 259 -8.43 -14.03 4.41
CA LYS A 259 -8.25 -14.18 5.86
C LYS A 259 -7.41 -13.01 6.39
N PRO A 260 -7.95 -12.15 7.28
CA PRO A 260 -7.14 -11.15 7.95
C PRO A 260 -6.10 -11.82 8.87
N LEU A 261 -4.87 -11.34 8.86
CA LEU A 261 -3.77 -11.81 9.69
C LEU A 261 -3.40 -10.77 10.74
N ALA A 262 -3.31 -9.49 10.37
CA ALA A 262 -3.00 -8.40 11.28
C ALA A 262 -3.72 -7.11 10.90
N PHE A 263 -4.05 -6.31 11.90
CA PHE A 263 -4.41 -4.90 11.80
C PHE A 263 -3.96 -4.22 13.09
N LYS A 264 -2.90 -3.43 13.04
CA LYS A 264 -2.29 -2.81 14.24
C LYS A 264 -1.54 -1.53 13.87
N LYS A 265 -1.20 -0.70 14.86
CA LYS A 265 -0.35 0.47 14.65
C LYS A 265 0.98 0.04 14.04
N GLN A 266 1.52 0.87 13.13
CA GLN A 266 2.80 0.62 12.47
C GLN A 266 3.92 0.35 13.48
N SER A 267 4.02 1.16 14.55
CA SER A 267 5.05 1.00 15.58
C SER A 267 5.01 -0.37 16.26
N LEU A 268 3.80 -0.89 16.56
CA LEU A 268 3.63 -2.22 17.14
C LEU A 268 4.01 -3.32 16.15
N ALA A 269 3.65 -3.16 14.88
CA ALA A 269 4.03 -4.13 13.85
C ALA A 269 5.55 -4.23 13.70
N LEU A 270 6.24 -3.09 13.65
CA LEU A 270 7.70 -3.05 13.52
C LEU A 270 8.41 -3.69 14.73
N MET A 271 7.84 -3.57 15.94
CA MET A 271 8.34 -4.30 17.12
C MET A 271 8.16 -5.82 16.96
N ASP A 272 6.96 -6.26 16.56
CA ASP A 272 6.63 -7.67 16.38
C ASP A 272 7.42 -8.33 15.22
N PHE A 273 7.92 -7.56 14.27
CA PHE A 273 8.78 -8.07 13.20
C PHE A 273 10.17 -8.52 13.68
N GLY A 274 10.45 -8.32 14.97
CA GLY A 274 11.68 -8.75 15.63
C GLY A 274 12.73 -7.64 15.68
N PHE A 275 12.31 -6.42 16.00
CA PHE A 275 13.21 -5.29 16.17
C PHE A 275 14.30 -5.53 17.23
N GLU A 276 13.95 -6.11 18.37
CA GLU A 276 14.91 -6.39 19.44
C GLU A 276 16.00 -7.37 19.00
N ASP A 277 15.62 -8.48 18.37
CA ASP A 277 16.56 -9.47 17.84
C ASP A 277 17.48 -8.86 16.77
N LEU A 278 16.92 -7.98 15.92
CA LEU A 278 17.69 -7.28 14.89
C LEU A 278 18.73 -6.34 15.51
N LEU A 279 18.37 -5.64 16.58
CA LEU A 279 19.29 -4.77 17.31
C LEU A 279 20.42 -5.59 17.96
N GLU A 280 20.11 -6.71 18.60
CA GLU A 280 21.12 -7.59 19.18
C GLU A 280 22.08 -8.15 18.12
N TYR A 281 21.54 -8.62 17.00
CA TYR A 281 22.32 -9.07 15.86
C TYR A 281 23.28 -7.98 15.34
N THR A 282 22.77 -6.78 15.12
CA THR A 282 23.58 -5.67 14.58
C THR A 282 24.62 -5.17 15.57
N LYS A 283 24.30 -5.14 16.87
CA LYS A 283 25.25 -4.77 17.94
C LYS A 283 26.48 -5.66 17.94
N ASN A 284 26.29 -6.95 17.73
CA ASN A 284 27.37 -7.94 17.70
C ASN A 284 28.17 -7.93 16.39
N LYS A 285 27.55 -7.51 15.27
CA LYS A 285 28.16 -7.55 13.94
C LYS A 285 28.77 -6.21 13.52
N ASN A 286 28.08 -5.09 13.75
CA ASN A 286 28.48 -3.77 13.28
C ASN A 286 27.88 -2.66 14.16
N ILE A 287 28.69 -2.08 15.03
CA ILE A 287 28.25 -1.03 15.96
C ILE A 287 27.68 0.21 15.26
N LYS A 288 28.19 0.59 14.08
CA LYS A 288 27.66 1.74 13.33
C LYS A 288 26.26 1.49 12.81
N THR A 289 25.97 0.26 12.34
CA THR A 289 24.63 -0.14 11.92
C THR A 289 23.67 -0.13 13.12
N TYR A 290 24.10 -0.64 14.27
CA TYR A 290 23.33 -0.60 15.52
C TYR A 290 22.95 0.83 15.93
N GLU A 291 23.92 1.76 15.96
CA GLU A 291 23.65 3.16 16.28
C GLU A 291 22.74 3.85 15.29
N SER A 292 22.91 3.54 14.00
CA SER A 292 22.02 4.02 12.92
C SER A 292 20.59 3.51 13.12
N PHE A 293 20.43 2.22 13.42
CA PHE A 293 19.10 1.62 13.65
C PHE A 293 18.42 2.20 14.89
N LEU A 294 19.14 2.46 15.97
CA LEU A 294 18.59 3.16 17.14
C LEU A 294 18.09 4.56 16.81
N SER A 295 18.82 5.29 15.96
CA SER A 295 18.43 6.63 15.53
C SER A 295 17.19 6.60 14.65
N GLN A 296 17.14 5.67 13.70
CA GLN A 296 15.98 5.45 12.83
C GLN A 296 14.75 4.99 13.62
N ALA A 297 14.94 4.09 14.59
CA ALA A 297 13.87 3.58 15.45
C ALA A 297 13.16 4.69 16.23
N LYS A 298 13.90 5.66 16.76
CA LYS A 298 13.31 6.82 17.45
C LYS A 298 12.32 7.55 16.54
N ILE A 299 12.63 7.71 15.27
CA ILE A 299 11.75 8.37 14.31
C ILE A 299 10.55 7.47 13.97
N LEU A 300 10.82 6.21 13.61
CA LEU A 300 9.78 5.26 13.17
C LEU A 300 8.74 4.94 14.26
N PHE A 301 9.16 4.92 15.54
CA PHE A 301 8.28 4.56 16.63
C PHE A 301 7.57 5.74 17.31
N PHE A 302 8.15 6.94 17.23
CA PHE A 302 7.63 8.09 17.98
C PHE A 302 7.15 9.28 17.13
N ASN A 303 7.61 9.40 15.87
CA ASN A 303 7.27 10.56 15.05
C ASN A 303 6.15 10.27 14.04
N PHE A 304 5.80 9.00 13.80
CA PHE A 304 4.65 8.67 12.97
C PHE A 304 3.38 8.67 13.80
N ASP A 305 2.36 9.39 13.28
CA ASP A 305 1.05 9.54 13.92
C ASP A 305 0.43 8.18 14.25
N GLU A 306 -0.42 8.15 15.26
CA GLU A 306 -1.25 7.00 15.63
C GLU A 306 -2.15 6.49 14.49
N LYS A 307 -2.31 7.28 13.42
CA LYS A 307 -3.06 6.90 12.22
C LYS A 307 -2.34 5.93 11.30
N PHE A 308 -1.02 5.79 11.42
CA PHE A 308 -0.26 4.81 10.63
C PHE A 308 -0.50 3.39 11.12
N HIS A 309 -1.02 2.54 10.23
CA HIS A 309 -1.35 1.15 10.52
C HIS A 309 -0.65 0.20 9.56
N PHE A 310 -0.28 -0.94 10.11
CA PHE A 310 0.04 -2.15 9.37
C PHE A 310 -1.23 -3.00 9.25
N PHE A 311 -1.47 -3.51 8.06
CA PHE A 311 -2.54 -4.46 7.79
C PHE A 311 -2.01 -5.61 6.95
N GLU A 312 -2.42 -6.81 7.30
CA GLU A 312 -1.98 -8.02 6.61
C GLU A 312 -3.15 -8.98 6.44
N PHE A 313 -3.24 -9.58 5.26
CA PHE A 313 -4.26 -10.58 4.94
C PHE A 313 -3.74 -11.59 3.93
N GLN A 314 -4.38 -12.75 3.84
CA GLN A 314 -3.98 -13.81 2.94
C GLN A 314 -5.13 -14.34 2.10
N LYS A 315 -4.82 -14.73 0.88
CA LYS A 315 -5.64 -15.61 0.04
C LYS A 315 -5.05 -17.01 0.08
N LYS A 316 -5.87 -18.02 0.46
CA LYS A 316 -5.49 -19.43 0.39
C LYS A 316 -6.02 -20.05 -0.88
N LEU A 317 -5.35 -21.09 -1.39
CA LEU A 317 -5.90 -21.91 -2.46
C LEU A 317 -7.27 -22.45 -2.05
N LYS A 318 -8.28 -22.19 -2.89
CA LYS A 318 -9.59 -22.84 -2.75
C LYS A 318 -9.45 -24.27 -3.30
N PHE A 319 -9.44 -25.26 -2.42
CA PHE A 319 -9.59 -26.65 -2.85
C PHE A 319 -11.04 -26.87 -3.25
N TYR A 320 -11.31 -26.89 -4.55
CA TYR A 320 -12.58 -27.43 -5.04
C TYR A 320 -12.59 -28.93 -4.82
N ILE A 321 -13.30 -29.41 -3.81
CA ILE A 321 -13.60 -30.81 -3.65
C ILE A 321 -14.57 -31.17 -4.79
N PHE A 322 -14.04 -31.69 -5.89
CA PHE A 322 -14.88 -32.31 -6.90
C PHE A 322 -15.50 -33.57 -6.27
N HIS A 323 -16.75 -33.44 -5.83
CA HIS A 323 -17.59 -34.61 -5.55
C HIS A 323 -17.87 -35.26 -6.89
N THR A 324 -17.03 -36.22 -7.27
CA THR A 324 -17.39 -37.20 -8.32
C THR A 324 -18.60 -37.95 -7.78
N ARG A 325 -19.79 -37.59 -8.25
CA ARG A 325 -20.96 -38.48 -8.11
C ARG A 325 -20.60 -39.81 -8.82
N GLN A 326 -20.25 -40.83 -8.07
CA GLN A 326 -20.30 -42.17 -8.57
C GLN A 326 -21.75 -42.46 -8.88
N THR A 327 -22.10 -42.46 -10.15
CA THR A 327 -23.32 -43.10 -10.63
C THR A 327 -23.13 -44.62 -10.48
N ASN A 328 -23.59 -45.15 -9.37
CA ASN A 328 -23.79 -46.58 -9.26
C ASN A 328 -24.91 -46.98 -10.21
N SER A 329 -24.58 -47.41 -11.40
CA SER A 329 -25.43 -48.24 -12.22
C SER A 329 -25.30 -49.67 -11.71
N LEU A 330 -26.26 -50.12 -10.97
CA LEU A 330 -26.46 -51.54 -10.69
C LEU A 330 -27.18 -52.21 -11.87
N PRO A 331 -26.91 -53.47 -12.12
CA PRO A 331 -27.35 -54.25 -13.27
C PRO A 331 -28.85 -54.53 -13.32
#